data_d0cd4ad3817056ff6ba391a5e91387fc
#
_entry.id   d0cd4ad3817056ff6ba391a5e91387fc
#
_cell.length_a   1.000
_cell.length_b   1.000
_cell.length_c   1.000
_cell.angle_alpha   90.00
_cell.angle_beta   90.00
_cell.angle_gamma   90.00
#
_symmetry.space_group_name_H-M   'P 1'
#
loop_
_entity.id
_entity.type
_entity.pdbx_description
1 polymer ?
#
loop_
_entity_poly.entity_id
_entity_poly.type
_entity_poly.pdbx_seq_one_letter_code
_entity_poly.pdbx_strand_id
1 'polypeptide(L)'
;MEGIMKRIAYIMAFAMFLAVSCQIDDLQDKSILESQTSRKVLTVGAAEDDGTRVGFDESNAFYWHKGDRIGVITTAGFKEMVIDDAYHGQASGVFTGDFEEEMGDYVVYPYGNHTLEGDVLTYLLPSSYTYSSIEDDANSFNPPMLGKIEGGNATLNHIASFFKISVSPVPAGGDDMKLILTADKRITGEFAVDLSADMPVLNTDDAEGNSVTVNFSNTVPGNSGTFYIPAPLGTYDSISVEVKDGETSLLTKTWTDQTVSRKTPKRGCALIDYVAEVDGTIYLNLQEALDAADNQTVFMVRDVVQDTPLIAAQGKTAVLDLNGKTLSGTALSAATSSLITVRSGADLTLKNGNVVFAATTPDTQWGGDGQPPYPGYANNTVRNEGSLTVENAFLENKTQKGGASYVVDNYSGAKLVVNDGGVLTQSGGDIAVRMFNGSAGAVDVTVNGGSLTGYRAVWIQLASSDAAVAPVMRLTVTGGTLNSADTVYNQAVYSYSYGNDMKNVLINVSGGTFNGDIALTGGANKTNLETVN
;
A
#
# COMPACT_ATOMS: atom_id res chain seq x y z
N MET A 1 -39.04 2.90 -28.76
CA MET A 1 -40.07 3.98 -28.79
C MET A 1 -40.05 4.84 -27.51
N GLU A 2 -39.49 4.35 -26.40
CA GLU A 2 -39.42 5.13 -25.13
C GLU A 2 -38.40 6.28 -25.12
N GLY A 3 -37.32 6.15 -25.87
CA GLY A 3 -36.28 7.17 -25.93
C GLY A 3 -36.62 8.45 -26.72
N ILE A 4 -37.61 8.37 -27.59
CA ILE A 4 -38.04 9.52 -28.41
C ILE A 4 -39.08 10.37 -27.66
N MET A 5 -39.89 9.78 -26.80
CA MET A 5 -40.87 10.52 -26.01
C MET A 5 -40.24 11.31 -24.87
N LYS A 6 -39.11 10.87 -24.32
CA LYS A 6 -38.35 11.64 -23.28
C LYS A 6 -37.71 12.90 -23.87
N ARG A 7 -37.22 12.85 -25.11
CA ARG A 7 -36.64 14.02 -25.80
C ARG A 7 -37.66 15.10 -26.18
N ILE A 8 -38.89 14.70 -26.49
CA ILE A 8 -39.98 15.62 -26.83
C ILE A 8 -40.50 16.35 -25.58
N ALA A 9 -40.49 15.68 -24.40
CA ALA A 9 -40.89 16.31 -23.13
C ALA A 9 -39.93 17.43 -22.70
N TYR A 10 -38.62 17.29 -22.96
CA TYR A 10 -37.62 18.32 -22.66
C TYR A 10 -37.72 19.55 -23.56
N ILE A 11 -38.08 19.36 -24.83
CA ILE A 11 -38.23 20.50 -25.78
C ILE A 11 -39.53 21.30 -25.50
N MET A 12 -40.60 20.68 -25.00
CA MET A 12 -41.80 21.42 -24.62
C MET A 12 -41.71 22.14 -23.29
N ALA A 13 -40.84 21.71 -22.34
CA ALA A 13 -40.59 22.45 -21.10
C ALA A 13 -39.82 23.76 -21.34
N PHE A 14 -38.96 23.82 -22.35
CA PHE A 14 -38.19 25.02 -22.70
C PHE A 14 -39.04 26.12 -23.39
N ALA A 15 -40.17 25.75 -24.01
CA ALA A 15 -41.03 26.71 -24.71
C ALA A 15 -42.08 27.42 -23.83
N MET A 16 -42.26 27.01 -22.58
CA MET A 16 -43.31 27.57 -21.71
C MET A 16 -42.85 28.64 -20.71
N PHE A 17 -41.54 28.92 -20.63
CA PHE A 17 -41.01 29.93 -19.69
C PHE A 17 -40.82 31.34 -20.27
N LEU A 18 -41.26 31.62 -21.49
CA LEU A 18 -41.09 32.92 -22.17
C LEU A 18 -42.24 33.92 -22.02
N ALA A 19 -43.18 33.74 -21.07
CA ALA A 19 -44.28 34.67 -20.96
C ALA A 19 -44.74 34.89 -19.51
N VAL A 20 -43.90 35.54 -18.67
CA VAL A 20 -44.42 36.36 -17.54
C VAL A 20 -43.55 37.60 -17.42
N SER A 21 -43.91 38.61 -18.20
CA SER A 21 -43.58 40.02 -17.93
C SER A 21 -44.62 40.55 -16.96
N CYS A 22 -44.28 40.82 -15.70
CA CYS A 22 -45.10 41.57 -14.80
C CYS A 22 -44.59 43.03 -14.75
N GLN A 23 -45.42 43.98 -15.24
CA GLN A 23 -45.31 45.38 -14.94
C GLN A 23 -45.60 45.57 -13.43
N ILE A 24 -44.76 46.37 -12.79
CA ILE A 24 -45.07 47.00 -11.50
C ILE A 24 -44.97 48.49 -11.70
N ASP A 25 -46.10 49.17 -11.43
CA ASP A 25 -46.27 50.59 -11.48
C ASP A 25 -45.55 51.34 -10.34
N ASP A 26 -45.16 52.58 -10.66
CA ASP A 26 -44.57 53.62 -9.86
C ASP A 26 -45.21 53.83 -8.49
N LEU A 27 -44.36 53.86 -7.46
CA LEU A 27 -44.56 54.78 -6.33
C LEU A 27 -43.24 55.47 -6.00
N GLN A 28 -43.17 56.75 -6.42
CA GLN A 28 -42.15 57.69 -5.93
C GLN A 28 -42.34 57.94 -4.46
N ASP A 29 -41.33 57.69 -3.63
CA ASP A 29 -41.05 58.55 -2.48
C ASP A 29 -39.54 58.73 -2.28
N LYS A 30 -39.22 59.95 -1.89
CA LYS A 30 -37.88 60.53 -1.86
C LYS A 30 -37.17 60.22 -0.57
N SER A 31 -35.86 60.08 -0.75
CA SER A 31 -34.79 60.21 0.25
C SER A 31 -34.47 59.00 1.12
N ILE A 32 -33.42 58.34 0.68
CA ILE A 32 -32.21 58.02 1.45
C ILE A 32 -31.25 57.45 0.39
N LEU A 33 -30.05 58.00 0.24
CA LEU A 33 -28.97 57.39 -0.54
C LEU A 33 -28.48 56.12 0.24
N GLU A 34 -29.26 55.07 0.18
CA GLU A 34 -28.74 53.74 0.39
C GLU A 34 -28.27 53.22 -0.95
N SER A 35 -27.02 52.82 -1.05
CA SER A 35 -26.48 52.12 -2.21
C SER A 35 -27.38 50.92 -2.52
N GLN A 36 -28.21 51.03 -3.57
CA GLN A 36 -29.13 49.96 -3.97
C GLN A 36 -28.32 48.89 -4.70
N THR A 37 -27.79 47.93 -3.96
CA THR A 37 -27.34 46.68 -4.57
C THR A 37 -28.52 46.09 -5.34
N SER A 38 -28.38 45.96 -6.65
CA SER A 38 -29.41 45.28 -7.46
C SER A 38 -29.06 43.79 -7.60
N ARG A 39 -30.06 42.96 -7.34
CA ARG A 39 -29.90 41.50 -7.55
C ARG A 39 -29.69 41.22 -9.02
N LYS A 40 -28.53 40.68 -9.36
CA LYS A 40 -28.17 40.23 -10.72
C LYS A 40 -28.48 38.72 -10.82
N VAL A 41 -28.89 38.30 -12.01
CA VAL A 41 -29.23 36.90 -12.32
C VAL A 41 -28.56 36.51 -13.61
N LEU A 42 -27.89 35.35 -13.63
CA LEU A 42 -27.22 34.81 -14.81
C LEU A 42 -27.53 33.30 -14.91
N THR A 43 -27.98 32.86 -16.08
CA THR A 43 -28.12 31.42 -16.37
C THR A 43 -26.81 30.94 -17.01
N VAL A 44 -26.20 29.91 -16.41
CA VAL A 44 -24.91 29.40 -16.86
C VAL A 44 -25.03 27.92 -17.19
N GLY A 45 -24.62 27.54 -18.38
CA GLY A 45 -24.47 26.16 -18.85
C GLY A 45 -23.03 25.87 -19.24
N ALA A 46 -22.65 24.60 -19.29
CA ALA A 46 -21.41 24.15 -19.91
C ALA A 46 -21.65 23.83 -21.40
N ALA A 47 -20.64 24.06 -22.24
CA ALA A 47 -20.73 23.75 -23.67
C ALA A 47 -20.88 22.25 -23.90
N GLU A 48 -21.97 21.84 -24.58
CA GLU A 48 -22.25 20.43 -24.87
C GLU A 48 -21.30 19.80 -25.90
N ASP A 49 -20.66 20.63 -26.73
CA ASP A 49 -20.06 20.19 -28.01
C ASP A 49 -18.51 20.10 -28.00
N ASP A 50 -17.85 20.35 -26.87
CA ASP A 50 -16.39 20.43 -26.86
C ASP A 50 -15.68 19.08 -26.55
N GLY A 51 -16.39 17.97 -26.47
CA GLY A 51 -15.81 16.63 -26.27
C GLY A 51 -15.02 16.45 -24.95
N THR A 52 -14.96 17.50 -24.15
CA THR A 52 -14.35 17.55 -22.82
C THR A 52 -15.45 17.61 -21.78
N ARG A 53 -16.19 16.53 -21.67
CA ARG A 53 -17.11 16.38 -20.55
C ARG A 53 -16.27 16.10 -19.31
N VAL A 54 -16.13 17.09 -18.47
CA VAL A 54 -15.64 16.90 -17.11
C VAL A 54 -16.86 16.56 -16.29
N GLY A 55 -17.22 15.32 -16.32
CA GLY A 55 -18.17 14.76 -15.39
C GLY A 55 -17.46 13.72 -14.58
N PHE A 56 -17.91 13.53 -13.40
CA PHE A 56 -17.35 12.63 -12.42
C PHE A 56 -18.24 11.40 -12.24
N ASP A 57 -19.23 11.25 -13.09
CA ASP A 57 -19.91 9.97 -13.28
C ASP A 57 -19.26 9.17 -14.42
N GLU A 58 -19.66 7.93 -14.60
CA GLU A 58 -19.19 7.05 -15.69
C GLU A 58 -19.49 7.62 -17.09
N SER A 59 -20.36 8.64 -17.20
CA SER A 59 -20.76 9.32 -18.44
C SER A 59 -19.94 10.57 -18.77
N ASN A 60 -19.09 11.03 -17.86
CA ASN A 60 -18.29 12.28 -17.97
C ASN A 60 -19.15 13.53 -18.24
N ALA A 61 -20.27 13.70 -17.58
CA ALA A 61 -21.11 14.90 -17.71
C ALA A 61 -20.78 15.92 -16.60
N PHE A 62 -20.72 17.20 -16.96
CA PHE A 62 -20.57 18.27 -15.98
C PHE A 62 -21.91 18.53 -15.28
N TYR A 63 -21.88 18.63 -13.95
CA TYR A 63 -23.03 19.00 -13.13
C TYR A 63 -22.64 20.06 -12.11
N TRP A 64 -23.53 21.01 -11.91
CA TRP A 64 -23.40 22.01 -10.86
C TRP A 64 -23.61 21.42 -9.47
N HIS A 65 -22.81 21.87 -8.53
CA HIS A 65 -22.94 21.51 -7.12
C HIS A 65 -23.49 22.68 -6.30
N LYS A 66 -24.22 22.34 -5.22
CA LYS A 66 -24.64 23.32 -4.24
C LYS A 66 -23.42 24.09 -3.71
N GLY A 67 -23.52 25.43 -3.72
CA GLY A 67 -22.45 26.30 -3.25
C GLY A 67 -21.40 26.63 -4.31
N ASP A 68 -21.54 26.14 -5.56
CA ASP A 68 -20.71 26.58 -6.67
C ASP A 68 -20.80 28.09 -6.89
N ARG A 69 -19.65 28.71 -7.22
CA ARG A 69 -19.51 30.15 -7.34
C ARG A 69 -18.81 30.49 -8.64
N ILE A 70 -19.37 31.48 -9.32
CA ILE A 70 -18.79 32.07 -10.54
C ILE A 70 -18.37 33.52 -10.29
N GLY A 71 -17.37 33.98 -11.04
CA GLY A 71 -16.94 35.38 -11.05
C GLY A 71 -17.39 36.07 -12.31
N VAL A 72 -18.24 37.07 -12.19
CA VAL A 72 -18.60 37.95 -13.33
C VAL A 72 -17.66 39.13 -13.36
N ILE A 73 -17.10 39.43 -14.53
CA ILE A 73 -16.27 40.62 -14.74
C ILE A 73 -17.15 41.87 -14.72
N THR A 74 -16.75 42.87 -13.97
CA THR A 74 -17.38 44.19 -13.93
C THR A 74 -16.32 45.29 -14.04
N THR A 75 -16.73 46.54 -14.15
CA THR A 75 -15.80 47.70 -14.16
C THR A 75 -15.03 47.86 -12.83
N ALA A 76 -15.49 47.25 -11.77
CA ALA A 76 -14.85 47.23 -10.43
C ALA A 76 -14.16 45.90 -10.09
N GLY A 77 -13.88 45.06 -11.10
CA GLY A 77 -13.27 43.75 -10.92
C GLY A 77 -14.29 42.61 -10.92
N PHE A 78 -13.91 41.47 -10.34
CA PHE A 78 -14.76 40.28 -10.31
C PHE A 78 -15.81 40.37 -9.18
N LYS A 79 -17.05 40.09 -9.52
CA LYS A 79 -18.16 39.97 -8.56
C LYS A 79 -18.62 38.52 -8.46
N GLU A 80 -18.80 38.07 -7.26
CA GLU A 80 -19.26 36.72 -6.95
C GLU A 80 -20.75 36.56 -7.26
N MET A 81 -21.09 35.44 -7.89
CA MET A 81 -22.46 34.95 -7.97
C MET A 81 -22.50 33.49 -7.53
N VAL A 82 -23.53 33.11 -6.77
CA VAL A 82 -23.70 31.80 -6.17
C VAL A 82 -24.85 31.08 -6.86
N ILE A 83 -24.68 29.76 -7.07
CA ILE A 83 -25.73 28.93 -7.67
C ILE A 83 -26.95 28.82 -6.75
N ASP A 84 -28.14 28.81 -7.34
CA ASP A 84 -29.36 28.44 -6.63
C ASP A 84 -29.35 26.90 -6.37
N ASP A 85 -29.57 26.51 -5.14
CA ASP A 85 -29.54 25.11 -4.69
C ASP A 85 -30.45 24.15 -5.48
N ALA A 86 -31.50 24.69 -6.11
CA ALA A 86 -32.41 23.93 -6.97
C ALA A 86 -31.74 23.32 -8.22
N TYR A 87 -30.55 23.85 -8.60
CA TYR A 87 -29.81 23.39 -9.79
C TYR A 87 -28.68 22.40 -9.46
N HIS A 88 -28.60 21.95 -8.20
CA HIS A 88 -27.66 20.88 -7.86
C HIS A 88 -27.88 19.63 -8.73
N GLY A 89 -26.82 19.09 -9.31
CA GLY A 89 -26.89 17.91 -10.19
C GLY A 89 -27.38 18.20 -11.61
N GLN A 90 -27.50 19.49 -12.02
CA GLN A 90 -27.93 19.88 -13.36
C GLN A 90 -26.78 20.42 -14.20
N ALA A 91 -26.84 20.24 -15.53
CA ALA A 91 -25.83 20.74 -16.46
C ALA A 91 -25.90 22.25 -16.69
N SER A 92 -27.01 22.90 -16.36
CA SER A 92 -27.17 24.34 -16.36
C SER A 92 -27.74 24.81 -15.04
N GLY A 93 -27.33 26.00 -14.57
CA GLY A 93 -27.77 26.55 -13.29
C GLY A 93 -28.06 28.04 -13.37
N VAL A 94 -28.86 28.52 -12.43
CA VAL A 94 -29.11 29.95 -12.25
C VAL A 94 -28.24 30.43 -11.08
N PHE A 95 -27.46 31.48 -11.34
CA PHE A 95 -26.59 32.12 -10.37
C PHE A 95 -27.12 33.49 -10.02
N THR A 96 -26.99 33.87 -8.76
CA THR A 96 -27.43 35.16 -8.25
C THR A 96 -26.32 35.84 -7.46
N GLY A 97 -26.22 37.17 -7.60
CA GLY A 97 -25.30 38.01 -6.85
C GLY A 97 -25.88 39.39 -6.64
N ASP A 98 -25.54 40.02 -5.53
CA ASP A 98 -26.02 41.34 -5.15
C ASP A 98 -24.87 42.36 -5.27
N PHE A 99 -24.85 43.14 -6.35
CA PHE A 99 -23.84 44.20 -6.60
C PHE A 99 -24.42 45.29 -7.46
N GLU A 100 -23.80 46.50 -7.40
CA GLU A 100 -24.26 47.70 -8.10
C GLU A 100 -23.83 47.78 -9.54
N GLU A 101 -22.64 47.24 -9.84
CA GLU A 101 -22.02 47.35 -11.15
C GLU A 101 -22.78 46.57 -12.22
N GLU A 102 -22.69 47.01 -13.44
CA GLU A 102 -23.19 46.25 -14.58
C GLU A 102 -22.26 45.05 -14.85
N MET A 103 -22.87 43.93 -15.24
CA MET A 103 -22.13 42.75 -15.68
C MET A 103 -21.43 43.07 -17.01
N GLY A 104 -20.15 42.74 -17.07
CA GLY A 104 -19.39 42.80 -18.34
C GLY A 104 -19.63 41.56 -19.19
N ASP A 105 -18.75 41.35 -20.16
CA ASP A 105 -18.96 40.36 -21.21
C ASP A 105 -18.51 38.95 -20.85
N TYR A 106 -17.85 38.74 -19.69
CA TYR A 106 -17.24 37.47 -19.36
C TYR A 106 -17.57 36.98 -17.94
N VAL A 107 -17.64 35.68 -17.82
CA VAL A 107 -17.80 34.93 -16.56
C VAL A 107 -16.74 33.84 -16.45
N VAL A 108 -16.14 33.72 -15.28
CA VAL A 108 -15.13 32.69 -14.95
C VAL A 108 -15.63 31.72 -13.89
N TYR A 109 -15.17 30.49 -13.94
CA TYR A 109 -15.40 29.47 -12.93
C TYR A 109 -14.07 28.73 -12.62
N PRO A 110 -13.82 28.39 -11.35
CA PRO A 110 -14.53 28.88 -10.17
C PRO A 110 -14.27 30.37 -9.88
N TYR A 111 -15.12 30.98 -9.04
CA TYR A 111 -14.84 32.30 -8.47
C TYR A 111 -13.54 32.24 -7.65
N GLY A 112 -12.67 33.23 -7.82
CA GLY A 112 -11.38 33.28 -7.14
C GLY A 112 -10.68 34.64 -7.30
N ASN A 113 -9.42 34.68 -6.89
CA ASN A 113 -8.57 35.89 -6.94
C ASN A 113 -8.01 36.14 -8.36
N HIS A 114 -8.90 36.18 -9.35
CA HIS A 114 -8.53 36.54 -10.73
C HIS A 114 -8.48 38.06 -10.91
N THR A 115 -7.64 38.54 -11.81
CA THR A 115 -7.58 39.96 -12.14
C THR A 115 -7.69 40.15 -13.65
N LEU A 116 -8.14 41.35 -14.05
CA LEU A 116 -8.28 41.70 -15.46
C LEU A 116 -7.53 43.00 -15.73
N GLU A 117 -6.70 43.02 -16.77
CA GLU A 117 -6.04 44.21 -17.30
C GLU A 117 -6.20 44.27 -18.84
N GLY A 118 -7.03 45.19 -19.31
CA GLY A 118 -7.45 45.22 -20.72
C GLY A 118 -8.20 43.94 -21.09
N ASP A 119 -7.74 43.27 -22.14
CA ASP A 119 -8.27 41.96 -22.59
C ASP A 119 -7.51 40.76 -22.04
N VAL A 120 -6.61 40.97 -21.06
CA VAL A 120 -5.84 39.89 -20.45
C VAL A 120 -6.40 39.58 -19.06
N LEU A 121 -6.95 38.39 -18.94
CA LEU A 121 -7.36 37.80 -17.66
C LEU A 121 -6.16 37.09 -17.01
N THR A 122 -5.76 37.49 -15.80
CA THR A 122 -4.85 36.71 -14.98
C THR A 122 -5.66 35.70 -14.17
N TYR A 123 -5.55 34.43 -14.56
CA TYR A 123 -6.25 33.33 -13.92
C TYR A 123 -5.33 32.65 -12.90
N LEU A 124 -5.77 32.53 -11.66
CA LEU A 124 -4.99 31.93 -10.58
C LEU A 124 -5.37 30.45 -10.38
N LEU A 125 -4.42 29.54 -10.56
CA LEU A 125 -4.55 28.14 -10.15
C LEU A 125 -3.97 27.94 -8.75
N PRO A 126 -4.72 27.29 -7.82
CA PRO A 126 -4.23 27.01 -6.48
C PRO A 126 -2.99 26.10 -6.47
N SER A 127 -2.10 26.29 -5.49
CA SER A 127 -0.97 25.40 -5.22
C SER A 127 -1.34 24.21 -4.31
N SER A 128 -2.56 24.21 -3.75
CA SER A 128 -3.05 23.10 -2.94
C SER A 128 -4.54 22.89 -3.08
N TYR A 129 -4.93 21.62 -2.95
CA TYR A 129 -6.33 21.17 -2.91
C TYR A 129 -6.53 20.34 -1.67
N THR A 130 -7.77 20.26 -1.16
CA THR A 130 -8.11 19.42 -0.01
C THR A 130 -9.35 18.59 -0.36
N TYR A 131 -9.21 17.29 -0.19
CA TYR A 131 -10.28 16.30 -0.30
C TYR A 131 -10.64 15.85 1.12
N SER A 132 -11.93 15.73 1.43
CA SER A 132 -12.39 15.31 2.76
C SER A 132 -12.01 13.86 3.06
N SER A 133 -11.97 13.01 2.03
CA SER A 133 -11.46 11.63 2.10
C SER A 133 -10.88 11.21 0.74
N ILE A 134 -10.17 10.08 0.72
CA ILE A 134 -9.68 9.49 -0.52
C ILE A 134 -10.80 9.08 -1.48
N GLU A 135 -12.00 8.82 -0.96
CA GLU A 135 -13.19 8.40 -1.72
C GLU A 135 -13.99 9.60 -2.27
N ASP A 136 -13.66 10.82 -1.81
CA ASP A 136 -14.33 12.06 -2.22
C ASP A 136 -13.71 12.58 -3.53
N ASP A 137 -13.94 11.85 -4.61
CA ASP A 137 -13.31 12.12 -5.89
C ASP A 137 -14.04 13.15 -6.75
N ALA A 138 -15.35 13.31 -6.56
CA ALA A 138 -16.20 14.06 -7.48
C ALA A 138 -16.52 15.49 -7.04
N ASN A 139 -16.52 15.78 -5.74
CA ASN A 139 -17.12 17.01 -5.19
C ASN A 139 -16.12 18.15 -4.96
N SER A 140 -14.81 17.89 -5.12
CA SER A 140 -13.76 18.86 -4.79
C SER A 140 -13.06 19.47 -6.02
N PHE A 141 -13.36 18.98 -7.23
CA PHE A 141 -12.72 19.46 -8.44
C PHE A 141 -13.54 20.55 -9.11
N ASN A 142 -12.94 21.74 -9.22
CA ASN A 142 -13.51 22.89 -9.89
C ASN A 142 -12.69 23.18 -11.17
N PRO A 143 -13.12 22.67 -12.34
CA PRO A 143 -12.36 22.86 -13.57
C PRO A 143 -12.30 24.33 -13.98
N PRO A 144 -11.14 24.86 -14.43
CA PRO A 144 -11.02 26.20 -14.95
C PRO A 144 -11.86 26.39 -16.20
N MET A 145 -12.85 27.28 -16.14
CA MET A 145 -13.73 27.57 -17.28
C MET A 145 -13.97 29.07 -17.46
N LEU A 146 -14.23 29.46 -18.69
CA LEU A 146 -14.53 30.82 -19.08
C LEU A 146 -15.68 30.82 -20.09
N GLY A 147 -16.55 31.83 -20.01
CA GLY A 147 -17.65 32.02 -20.95
C GLY A 147 -17.95 33.47 -21.25
N LYS A 148 -18.59 33.73 -22.41
CA LYS A 148 -19.18 35.04 -22.73
C LYS A 148 -20.61 35.11 -22.22
N ILE A 149 -20.99 36.29 -21.76
CA ILE A 149 -22.35 36.62 -21.33
C ILE A 149 -23.11 37.23 -22.50
N GLU A 150 -24.21 36.59 -22.89
CA GLU A 150 -25.06 37.06 -23.97
C GLU A 150 -26.53 37.00 -23.54
N GLY A 151 -27.22 38.15 -23.45
CA GLY A 151 -28.63 38.21 -23.14
C GLY A 151 -29.02 37.56 -21.79
N GLY A 152 -28.16 37.68 -20.77
CA GLY A 152 -28.40 37.09 -19.44
C GLY A 152 -28.11 35.58 -19.35
N ASN A 153 -27.45 35.03 -20.36
CA ASN A 153 -27.00 33.65 -20.38
C ASN A 153 -25.48 33.59 -20.62
N ALA A 154 -24.84 32.52 -20.16
CA ALA A 154 -23.45 32.23 -20.45
C ALA A 154 -23.23 30.76 -20.72
N THR A 155 -22.33 30.45 -21.66
CA THR A 155 -21.84 29.11 -21.91
C THR A 155 -20.37 29.03 -21.52
N LEU A 156 -20.02 28.22 -20.55
CA LEU A 156 -18.66 28.03 -20.11
C LEU A 156 -17.93 26.98 -20.95
N ASN A 157 -16.69 27.32 -21.31
CA ASN A 157 -15.75 26.43 -21.99
C ASN A 157 -14.54 26.20 -21.09
N HIS A 158 -14.00 24.98 -21.08
CA HIS A 158 -12.76 24.68 -20.37
C HIS A 158 -11.59 25.47 -20.96
N ILE A 159 -10.83 26.17 -20.10
CA ILE A 159 -9.60 26.89 -20.49
C ILE A 159 -8.34 26.10 -20.17
N ALA A 160 -8.45 24.96 -19.49
CA ALA A 160 -7.38 24.01 -19.21
C ALA A 160 -7.90 22.58 -19.41
N SER A 161 -6.99 21.60 -19.39
CA SER A 161 -7.32 20.19 -19.19
C SER A 161 -7.14 19.81 -17.72
N PHE A 162 -6.96 18.52 -17.42
CA PHE A 162 -6.68 18.07 -16.07
C PHE A 162 -5.81 16.80 -16.04
N PHE A 163 -5.06 16.64 -14.96
CA PHE A 163 -4.45 15.38 -14.58
C PHE A 163 -5.47 14.58 -13.76
N LYS A 164 -5.77 13.38 -14.20
CA LYS A 164 -6.57 12.38 -13.46
C LYS A 164 -5.61 11.34 -12.90
N ILE A 165 -5.29 11.42 -11.62
CA ILE A 165 -4.31 10.55 -10.96
C ILE A 165 -5.04 9.58 -10.04
N SER A 166 -5.01 8.29 -10.38
CA SER A 166 -5.52 7.22 -9.54
C SER A 166 -4.39 6.62 -8.71
N VAL A 167 -4.62 6.46 -7.40
CA VAL A 167 -3.67 5.88 -6.43
C VAL A 167 -4.33 4.68 -5.78
N SER A 168 -3.62 3.54 -5.76
CA SER A 168 -4.13 2.30 -5.16
C SER A 168 -3.00 1.30 -4.89
N PRO A 169 -3.12 0.44 -3.87
CA PRO A 169 -3.94 0.63 -2.68
C PRO A 169 -3.28 1.64 -1.75
N VAL A 170 -4.06 2.38 -0.99
CA VAL A 170 -3.54 3.38 -0.03
C VAL A 170 -3.62 2.76 1.37
N PRO A 171 -2.52 2.77 2.17
CA PRO A 171 -2.58 2.32 3.56
C PRO A 171 -3.54 3.17 4.38
N ALA A 172 -4.04 2.65 5.49
CA ALA A 172 -4.66 3.52 6.48
C ALA A 172 -3.58 4.47 6.99
N GLY A 173 -3.71 5.73 6.64
CA GLY A 173 -2.89 6.82 7.14
C GLY A 173 -3.74 7.66 8.07
N GLY A 174 -3.10 8.59 8.75
CA GLY A 174 -3.80 9.59 9.53
C GLY A 174 -4.49 10.64 8.64
N ASP A 175 -4.80 11.78 9.23
CA ASP A 175 -5.41 12.92 8.54
C ASP A 175 -4.38 13.74 7.71
N ASP A 176 -3.11 13.30 7.61
CA ASP A 176 -2.01 14.04 6.98
C ASP A 176 -1.44 13.31 5.74
N MET A 177 -2.31 12.72 4.95
CA MET A 177 -1.89 12.14 3.68
C MET A 177 -1.84 13.19 2.58
N LYS A 178 -0.84 13.08 1.70
CA LYS A 178 -0.58 14.04 0.61
C LYS A 178 -0.27 13.32 -0.68
N LEU A 179 -0.80 13.86 -1.77
CA LEU A 179 -0.30 13.60 -3.12
C LEU A 179 0.35 14.89 -3.61
N ILE A 180 1.62 14.84 -3.95
CA ILE A 180 2.39 15.96 -4.48
C ILE A 180 2.63 15.68 -5.96
N LEU A 181 2.04 16.51 -6.82
CA LEU A 181 2.28 16.45 -8.26
C LEU A 181 3.28 17.56 -8.62
N THR A 182 4.38 17.19 -9.25
CA THR A 182 5.44 18.10 -9.67
C THR A 182 5.70 17.93 -11.17
N ALA A 183 5.81 19.02 -11.90
CA ALA A 183 6.15 19.03 -13.32
C ALA A 183 7.47 19.79 -13.56
N ASP A 184 8.03 19.68 -14.75
CA ASP A 184 9.15 20.49 -15.20
C ASP A 184 8.76 21.94 -15.57
N LYS A 185 7.44 22.18 -15.72
CA LYS A 185 6.85 23.48 -16.08
C LYS A 185 5.76 23.90 -15.12
N ARG A 186 5.31 25.16 -15.23
CA ARG A 186 4.27 25.75 -14.40
C ARG A 186 2.96 24.98 -14.50
N ILE A 187 2.40 24.60 -13.35
CA ILE A 187 1.08 23.98 -13.22
C ILE A 187 0.19 24.68 -12.18
N THR A 188 0.71 25.70 -11.49
CA THR A 188 0.00 26.48 -10.47
C THR A 188 0.49 27.92 -10.49
N GLY A 189 -0.25 28.83 -9.85
CA GLY A 189 0.03 30.25 -9.81
C GLY A 189 -0.74 31.01 -10.88
N GLU A 190 -0.20 32.11 -11.35
CA GLU A 190 -0.86 33.04 -12.26
C GLU A 190 -0.65 32.69 -13.75
N PHE A 191 -1.73 32.65 -14.51
CA PHE A 191 -1.72 32.40 -15.96
C PHE A 191 -2.41 33.53 -16.69
N ALA A 192 -1.74 34.07 -17.69
CA ALA A 192 -2.33 35.06 -18.58
C ALA A 192 -3.24 34.37 -19.62
N VAL A 193 -4.48 34.80 -19.71
CA VAL A 193 -5.49 34.32 -20.66
C VAL A 193 -5.93 35.49 -21.54
N ASP A 194 -5.69 35.37 -22.83
CA ASP A 194 -6.12 36.39 -23.83
C ASP A 194 -7.61 36.19 -24.14
N LEU A 195 -8.46 37.11 -23.66
CA LEU A 195 -9.91 37.11 -23.89
C LEU A 195 -10.29 37.45 -25.32
N SER A 196 -9.37 38.05 -26.11
CA SER A 196 -9.59 38.35 -27.53
C SER A 196 -9.44 37.14 -28.43
N ALA A 197 -8.84 36.06 -27.92
CA ALA A 197 -8.69 34.80 -28.64
C ALA A 197 -10.06 34.10 -28.84
N ASP A 198 -10.23 33.48 -30.01
CA ASP A 198 -11.46 32.70 -30.29
C ASP A 198 -11.70 31.57 -29.26
N MET A 199 -10.62 31.00 -28.73
CA MET A 199 -10.64 29.94 -27.75
C MET A 199 -9.58 30.19 -26.67
N PRO A 200 -9.86 31.01 -25.65
CA PRO A 200 -8.92 31.28 -24.56
C PRO A 200 -8.49 30.01 -23.83
N VAL A 201 -7.21 29.91 -23.43
CA VAL A 201 -6.63 28.76 -22.76
C VAL A 201 -5.56 29.16 -21.75
N LEU A 202 -5.33 28.30 -20.73
CA LEU A 202 -4.15 28.36 -19.90
C LEU A 202 -3.04 27.54 -20.57
N ASN A 203 -1.94 28.19 -20.89
CA ASN A 203 -0.77 27.53 -21.45
C ASN A 203 0.33 27.45 -20.40
N THR A 204 0.98 26.27 -20.29
CA THR A 204 2.16 26.14 -19.44
C THR A 204 3.35 26.90 -19.99
N ASP A 205 4.19 27.38 -19.10
CA ASP A 205 5.49 28.00 -19.37
C ASP A 205 6.56 27.50 -18.40
N ASP A 206 7.80 27.99 -18.52
CA ASP A 206 8.93 27.57 -17.68
C ASP A 206 9.06 28.41 -16.38
N ALA A 207 8.03 29.16 -16.00
CA ALA A 207 8.06 29.96 -14.78
C ALA A 207 7.85 29.13 -13.52
N GLU A 208 8.03 29.75 -12.34
CA GLU A 208 7.79 29.12 -11.04
C GLU A 208 6.33 28.70 -10.88
N GLY A 209 6.08 27.76 -9.95
CA GLY A 209 4.74 27.20 -9.72
C GLY A 209 4.57 25.84 -10.38
N ASN A 210 5.56 24.98 -10.24
CA ASN A 210 5.61 23.66 -10.87
C ASN A 210 5.15 22.52 -9.97
N SER A 211 4.59 22.80 -8.78
CA SER A 211 4.14 21.77 -7.83
C SER A 211 2.78 22.09 -7.23
N VAL A 212 1.95 21.06 -7.12
CA VAL A 212 0.62 21.09 -6.47
C VAL A 212 0.55 20.02 -5.40
N THR A 213 0.04 20.39 -4.23
CA THR A 213 -0.22 19.46 -3.12
C THR A 213 -1.72 19.18 -3.01
N VAL A 214 -2.09 17.92 -3.00
CA VAL A 214 -3.44 17.46 -2.67
C VAL A 214 -3.40 16.82 -1.29
N ASN A 215 -4.10 17.42 -0.34
CA ASN A 215 -4.26 16.88 1.02
C ASN A 215 -5.51 16.02 1.07
N PHE A 216 -5.45 14.86 1.72
CA PHE A 216 -6.58 13.96 1.89
C PHE A 216 -6.42 13.12 3.15
N SER A 217 -7.51 12.52 3.63
CA SER A 217 -7.50 11.51 4.68
C SER A 217 -7.84 10.14 4.12
N ASN A 218 -7.27 9.09 4.71
CA ASN A 218 -7.66 7.71 4.43
C ASN A 218 -7.68 6.91 5.73
N THR A 219 -8.87 6.56 6.21
CA THR A 219 -9.05 5.80 7.44
C THR A 219 -9.27 4.31 7.19
N VAL A 220 -9.48 3.90 5.94
CA VAL A 220 -9.73 2.52 5.55
C VAL A 220 -8.55 1.98 4.75
N PRO A 221 -7.87 0.92 5.24
CA PRO A 221 -6.74 0.32 4.53
C PRO A 221 -7.16 -0.25 3.18
N GLY A 222 -6.27 -0.17 2.20
CA GLY A 222 -6.50 -0.76 0.88
C GLY A 222 -7.42 0.03 -0.05
N ASN A 223 -7.97 1.16 0.39
CA ASN A 223 -8.76 2.03 -0.46
C ASN A 223 -7.96 2.55 -1.66
N SER A 224 -8.70 2.97 -2.67
CA SER A 224 -8.16 3.67 -3.83
C SER A 224 -8.86 5.00 -4.01
N GLY A 225 -8.15 5.99 -4.51
CA GLY A 225 -8.71 7.30 -4.81
C GLY A 225 -8.29 7.80 -6.18
N THR A 226 -9.05 8.76 -6.67
CA THR A 226 -8.75 9.43 -7.93
C THR A 226 -8.80 10.93 -7.71
N PHE A 227 -7.67 11.60 -7.97
CA PHE A 227 -7.51 13.03 -7.79
C PHE A 227 -7.52 13.73 -9.15
N TYR A 228 -8.23 14.84 -9.21
CA TYR A 228 -8.34 15.67 -10.41
C TYR A 228 -7.64 17.00 -10.14
N ILE A 229 -6.67 17.34 -10.96
CA ILE A 229 -5.84 18.55 -10.82
C ILE A 229 -5.84 19.29 -12.15
N PRO A 230 -6.18 20.59 -12.19
CA PRO A 230 -6.11 21.36 -13.43
C PRO A 230 -4.75 21.24 -14.11
N ALA A 231 -4.78 21.08 -15.42
CA ALA A 231 -3.58 20.89 -16.24
C ALA A 231 -3.52 21.97 -17.33
N PRO A 232 -2.66 22.99 -17.20
CA PRO A 232 -2.38 23.93 -18.29
C PRO A 232 -1.93 23.21 -19.55
N LEU A 233 -2.27 23.75 -20.73
CA LEU A 233 -1.98 23.11 -22.00
C LEU A 233 -0.50 23.28 -22.37
N GLY A 234 0.09 22.24 -22.96
CA GLY A 234 1.48 22.25 -23.41
C GLY A 234 2.15 20.90 -23.28
N THR A 235 3.46 20.88 -23.53
CA THR A 235 4.29 19.68 -23.41
C THR A 235 5.16 19.76 -22.17
N TYR A 236 5.14 18.69 -21.39
CA TYR A 236 5.93 18.50 -20.18
C TYR A 236 6.95 17.40 -20.43
N ASP A 237 8.23 17.69 -20.22
CA ASP A 237 9.30 16.69 -20.35
C ASP A 237 9.25 15.70 -19.18
N SER A 238 8.75 16.14 -18.01
CA SER A 238 8.62 15.32 -16.82
C SER A 238 7.41 15.74 -15.97
N ILE A 239 6.62 14.75 -15.53
CA ILE A 239 5.58 14.90 -14.52
C ILE A 239 5.78 13.81 -13.51
N SER A 240 5.90 14.14 -12.23
CA SER A 240 6.03 13.16 -11.13
C SER A 240 4.92 13.32 -10.10
N VAL A 241 4.54 12.20 -9.50
CA VAL A 241 3.63 12.14 -8.35
C VAL A 241 4.34 11.46 -7.21
N GLU A 242 4.31 12.07 -6.05
CA GLU A 242 4.71 11.47 -4.79
C GLU A 242 3.50 11.36 -3.86
N VAL A 243 3.28 10.17 -3.28
CA VAL A 243 2.27 9.96 -2.23
C VAL A 243 2.99 9.81 -0.90
N LYS A 244 2.57 10.59 0.09
CA LYS A 244 3.16 10.62 1.43
C LYS A 244 2.12 10.35 2.51
N ASP A 245 2.58 9.75 3.62
CA ASP A 245 1.90 9.73 4.91
C ASP A 245 2.78 10.53 5.90
N GLY A 246 2.32 11.71 6.29
CA GLY A 246 3.15 12.68 6.98
C GLY A 246 4.42 13.02 6.18
N GLU A 247 5.59 12.68 6.73
CA GLU A 247 6.89 12.85 6.05
C GLU A 247 7.36 11.59 5.32
N THR A 248 6.68 10.45 5.48
CA THR A 248 7.07 9.18 4.86
C THR A 248 6.59 9.11 3.42
N SER A 249 7.52 8.94 2.47
CA SER A 249 7.17 8.69 1.06
C SER A 249 6.75 7.24 0.88
N LEU A 250 5.52 7.04 0.42
CA LEU A 250 4.95 5.71 0.13
C LEU A 250 5.21 5.29 -1.31
N LEU A 251 5.26 6.27 -2.21
CA LEU A 251 5.41 6.04 -3.64
C LEU A 251 5.93 7.31 -4.33
N THR A 252 6.81 7.12 -5.30
CA THR A 252 7.12 8.13 -6.33
C THR A 252 6.96 7.53 -7.71
N LYS A 253 6.21 8.21 -8.60
CA LYS A 253 6.02 7.79 -9.99
C LYS A 253 6.26 8.96 -10.92
N THR A 254 7.05 8.75 -11.97
CA THR A 254 7.38 9.75 -12.99
C THR A 254 6.92 9.29 -14.37
N TRP A 255 6.39 10.21 -15.15
CA TRP A 255 6.08 10.07 -16.57
C TRP A 255 6.86 11.10 -17.35
N THR A 256 7.36 10.74 -18.53
CA THR A 256 8.11 11.63 -19.43
C THR A 256 7.33 11.93 -20.71
N ASP A 257 7.67 13.02 -21.38
CA ASP A 257 7.16 13.38 -22.71
C ASP A 257 5.62 13.45 -22.78
N GLN A 258 5.00 14.14 -21.81
CA GLN A 258 3.56 14.24 -21.71
C GLN A 258 3.05 15.52 -22.39
N THR A 259 2.22 15.39 -23.42
CA THR A 259 1.50 16.54 -24.02
C THR A 259 0.08 16.60 -23.46
N VAL A 260 -0.28 17.75 -22.89
CA VAL A 260 -1.61 18.08 -22.40
C VAL A 260 -2.31 18.95 -23.45
N SER A 261 -3.45 18.50 -23.92
CA SER A 261 -4.31 19.22 -24.86
C SER A 261 -5.72 19.37 -24.30
N ARG A 262 -6.46 20.37 -24.74
CA ARG A 262 -7.80 20.73 -24.22
C ARG A 262 -8.75 19.53 -24.14
N LYS A 263 -8.74 18.67 -25.13
CA LYS A 263 -9.68 17.55 -25.26
C LYS A 263 -9.21 16.22 -24.66
N THR A 264 -8.00 16.19 -24.09
CA THR A 264 -7.39 14.92 -23.65
C THR A 264 -6.86 15.04 -22.23
N PRO A 265 -7.68 14.70 -21.21
CA PRO A 265 -7.20 14.57 -19.85
C PRO A 265 -6.03 13.60 -19.76
N LYS A 266 -4.99 13.96 -19.01
CA LYS A 266 -3.87 13.07 -18.75
C LYS A 266 -4.18 12.18 -17.57
N ARG A 267 -4.18 10.87 -17.83
CA ARG A 267 -4.46 9.84 -16.83
C ARG A 267 -3.16 9.23 -16.36
N GLY A 268 -2.97 9.18 -15.05
CA GLY A 268 -1.89 8.47 -14.39
C GLY A 268 -2.43 7.45 -13.41
N CYS A 269 -1.75 6.32 -13.27
CA CYS A 269 -2.04 5.32 -12.24
C CYS A 269 -0.77 5.12 -11.42
N ALA A 270 -0.87 5.30 -10.12
CA ALA A 270 0.20 5.13 -9.17
C ALA A 270 -0.18 3.96 -8.24
N LEU A 271 0.58 2.86 -8.34
CA LEU A 271 0.37 1.68 -7.51
C LEU A 271 1.37 1.68 -6.38
N ILE A 272 0.89 1.67 -5.16
CA ILE A 272 1.73 1.52 -3.96
C ILE A 272 2.10 0.04 -3.85
N ASP A 273 3.40 -0.20 -3.80
CA ASP A 273 3.96 -1.54 -3.76
C ASP A 273 4.16 -1.97 -2.30
N TYR A 274 3.25 -2.81 -1.78
CA TYR A 274 3.29 -3.31 -0.40
C TYR A 274 3.70 -4.78 -0.34
N VAL A 275 4.13 -5.25 0.83
CA VAL A 275 4.69 -6.61 1.01
C VAL A 275 3.74 -7.55 1.75
N ALA A 276 2.93 -7.01 2.66
CA ALA A 276 2.06 -7.82 3.51
C ALA A 276 0.79 -7.09 3.90
N GLU A 277 -0.20 -7.87 4.36
CA GLU A 277 -1.47 -7.40 4.87
C GLU A 277 -1.78 -8.10 6.20
N VAL A 278 -2.29 -7.33 7.18
CA VAL A 278 -2.78 -7.85 8.46
C VAL A 278 -4.15 -7.23 8.71
N ASP A 279 -5.19 -8.05 8.74
CA ASP A 279 -6.58 -7.63 8.98
C ASP A 279 -7.01 -6.42 8.11
N GLY A 280 -6.68 -6.48 6.81
CA GLY A 280 -6.96 -5.43 5.83
C GLY A 280 -6.00 -4.24 5.87
N THR A 281 -5.10 -4.15 6.84
CA THR A 281 -4.05 -3.12 6.87
C THR A 281 -2.85 -3.56 6.05
N ILE A 282 -2.40 -2.71 5.12
CA ILE A 282 -1.25 -2.98 4.27
C ILE A 282 0.06 -2.49 4.92
N TYR A 283 1.15 -3.22 4.65
CA TYR A 283 2.47 -2.92 5.20
C TYR A 283 3.53 -2.92 4.10
N LEU A 284 4.39 -1.90 4.12
CA LEU A 284 5.53 -1.79 3.20
C LEU A 284 6.74 -2.60 3.66
N ASN A 285 6.74 -3.02 4.93
CA ASN A 285 7.81 -3.76 5.58
C ASN A 285 7.22 -5.00 6.29
N LEU A 286 7.83 -6.17 6.07
CA LEU A 286 7.34 -7.43 6.64
C LEU A 286 7.53 -7.51 8.16
N GLN A 287 8.58 -6.87 8.71
CA GLN A 287 8.77 -6.81 10.17
C GLN A 287 7.66 -6.00 10.85
N GLU A 288 7.29 -4.86 10.27
CA GLU A 288 6.20 -4.02 10.79
C GLU A 288 4.86 -4.78 10.77
N ALA A 289 4.60 -5.55 9.70
CA ALA A 289 3.41 -6.40 9.63
C ALA A 289 3.42 -7.47 10.74
N LEU A 290 4.58 -8.10 10.97
CA LEU A 290 4.71 -9.12 12.01
C LEU A 290 4.59 -8.52 13.42
N ASP A 291 5.14 -7.34 13.65
CA ASP A 291 5.03 -6.62 14.93
C ASP A 291 3.61 -6.16 15.23
N ALA A 292 2.85 -5.81 14.21
CA ALA A 292 1.44 -5.44 14.34
C ALA A 292 0.54 -6.65 14.63
N ALA A 293 0.89 -7.83 14.11
CA ALA A 293 0.10 -9.03 14.29
C ALA A 293 0.17 -9.55 15.74
N ASP A 294 -1.00 -9.68 16.38
CA ASP A 294 -1.16 -10.34 17.67
C ASP A 294 -2.41 -11.22 17.62
N ASN A 295 -2.24 -12.54 17.61
CA ASN A 295 -3.27 -13.52 17.28
C ASN A 295 -3.89 -13.32 15.88
N GLN A 296 -3.15 -12.72 14.96
CA GLN A 296 -3.59 -12.41 13.61
C GLN A 296 -2.70 -13.07 12.56
N THR A 297 -3.19 -13.07 11.32
CA THR A 297 -2.45 -13.58 10.16
C THR A 297 -1.82 -12.44 9.38
N VAL A 298 -0.52 -12.53 9.15
CA VAL A 298 0.23 -11.73 8.19
C VAL A 298 0.16 -12.44 6.84
N PHE A 299 -0.51 -11.87 5.85
CA PHE A 299 -0.57 -12.39 4.48
C PHE A 299 0.50 -11.73 3.63
N MET A 300 1.43 -12.51 3.07
CA MET A 300 2.36 -11.99 2.07
C MET A 300 1.65 -11.82 0.72
N VAL A 301 1.87 -10.67 0.07
CA VAL A 301 1.27 -10.39 -1.24
C VAL A 301 2.26 -10.50 -2.39
N ARG A 302 3.56 -10.52 -2.11
CA ARG A 302 4.65 -10.71 -3.07
C ARG A 302 5.83 -11.42 -2.44
N ASP A 303 6.79 -11.81 -3.27
CA ASP A 303 8.10 -12.30 -2.80
C ASP A 303 8.85 -11.19 -2.08
N VAL A 304 9.52 -11.54 -0.97
CA VAL A 304 10.29 -10.62 -0.13
C VAL A 304 11.71 -11.11 0.02
N VAL A 305 12.66 -10.22 -0.21
CA VAL A 305 14.07 -10.44 0.11
C VAL A 305 14.41 -9.64 1.36
N GLN A 306 14.82 -10.33 2.42
CA GLN A 306 15.24 -9.72 3.67
C GLN A 306 16.75 -9.56 3.73
N ASP A 307 17.22 -8.40 4.10
CA ASP A 307 18.62 -8.07 4.40
C ASP A 307 18.90 -8.02 5.92
N THR A 308 17.84 -8.05 6.73
CA THR A 308 17.86 -8.12 8.19
C THR A 308 16.99 -9.26 8.70
N PRO A 309 17.29 -9.86 9.87
CA PRO A 309 16.46 -10.92 10.43
C PRO A 309 15.02 -10.48 10.69
N LEU A 310 14.05 -11.31 10.32
CA LEU A 310 12.66 -11.17 10.73
C LEU A 310 12.50 -11.74 12.14
N ILE A 311 11.95 -10.97 13.07
CA ILE A 311 11.86 -11.32 14.49
C ILE A 311 10.41 -11.46 14.91
N ALA A 312 10.00 -12.67 15.31
CA ALA A 312 8.78 -12.86 16.07
C ALA A 312 9.06 -12.53 17.56
N ALA A 313 8.50 -11.42 18.02
CA ALA A 313 8.81 -10.84 19.32
C ALA A 313 8.19 -11.64 20.48
N GLN A 314 8.84 -11.60 21.64
CA GLN A 314 8.36 -12.25 22.86
C GLN A 314 6.92 -11.83 23.20
N GLY A 315 6.09 -12.81 23.55
CA GLY A 315 4.69 -12.63 23.94
C GLY A 315 3.73 -12.43 22.77
N LYS A 316 4.22 -12.47 21.53
CA LYS A 316 3.40 -12.39 20.34
C LYS A 316 3.02 -13.76 19.80
N THR A 317 1.79 -13.88 19.34
CA THR A 317 1.29 -15.02 18.56
C THR A 317 0.93 -14.54 17.17
N ALA A 318 1.53 -15.12 16.14
CA ALA A 318 1.26 -14.72 14.77
C ALA A 318 1.29 -15.90 13.81
N VAL A 319 0.52 -15.78 12.74
CA VAL A 319 0.59 -16.66 11.58
C VAL A 319 1.20 -15.89 10.43
N LEU A 320 2.36 -16.31 9.91
CA LEU A 320 2.90 -15.80 8.66
C LEU A 320 2.44 -16.73 7.53
N ASP A 321 1.39 -16.30 6.84
CA ASP A 321 0.89 -16.96 5.63
C ASP A 321 1.67 -16.42 4.44
N LEU A 322 2.54 -17.25 3.92
CA LEU A 322 3.37 -16.91 2.76
C LEU A 322 2.56 -16.79 1.45
N ASN A 323 1.31 -17.29 1.45
CA ASN A 323 0.36 -17.13 0.34
C ASN A 323 0.96 -17.52 -1.03
N GLY A 324 1.70 -18.60 -1.08
CA GLY A 324 2.42 -19.08 -2.27
C GLY A 324 3.67 -18.28 -2.64
N LYS A 325 4.07 -17.29 -1.83
CA LYS A 325 5.23 -16.43 -2.06
C LYS A 325 6.49 -16.98 -1.40
N THR A 326 7.61 -16.35 -1.75
CA THR A 326 8.92 -16.70 -1.20
C THR A 326 9.45 -15.56 -0.32
N LEU A 327 9.76 -15.92 0.93
CA LEU A 327 10.60 -15.11 1.82
C LEU A 327 12.04 -15.60 1.69
N SER A 328 12.96 -14.74 1.30
CA SER A 328 14.36 -15.12 1.11
C SER A 328 15.33 -14.17 1.78
N GLY A 329 16.55 -14.64 2.03
CA GLY A 329 17.65 -13.82 2.56
C GLY A 329 19.00 -14.45 2.26
N THR A 330 20.02 -13.59 1.98
CA THR A 330 21.35 -14.05 1.60
C THR A 330 22.51 -13.38 2.35
N ALA A 331 22.30 -12.20 2.89
CA ALA A 331 23.37 -11.36 3.45
C ALA A 331 22.97 -10.77 4.80
N LEU A 332 22.74 -11.64 5.77
CA LEU A 332 22.51 -11.17 7.14
C LEU A 332 23.87 -10.88 7.78
N SER A 333 23.98 -9.77 8.52
CA SER A 333 25.23 -9.35 9.16
C SER A 333 25.81 -10.45 10.06
N ALA A 334 27.10 -10.53 10.16
CA ALA A 334 27.88 -11.60 10.81
C ALA A 334 27.54 -11.94 12.27
N ALA A 335 26.71 -11.15 12.93
CA ALA A 335 26.35 -11.35 14.34
C ALA A 335 25.03 -12.13 14.55
N THR A 336 24.19 -12.28 13.52
CA THR A 336 22.90 -12.99 13.60
C THR A 336 22.57 -13.63 12.26
N SER A 337 22.97 -14.87 12.11
CA SER A 337 22.85 -15.57 10.83
C SER A 337 21.56 -16.39 10.72
N SER A 338 20.43 -15.81 11.10
CA SER A 338 19.12 -16.48 10.94
C SER A 338 18.17 -15.56 10.18
N LEU A 339 17.52 -16.08 9.14
CA LEU A 339 16.54 -15.31 8.39
C LEU A 339 15.31 -14.97 9.24
N ILE A 340 14.86 -15.93 10.05
CA ILE A 340 13.78 -15.74 11.02
C ILE A 340 14.28 -16.10 12.42
N THR A 341 13.94 -15.27 13.41
CA THR A 341 14.16 -15.57 14.83
C THR A 341 12.83 -15.56 15.57
N VAL A 342 12.47 -16.71 16.17
CA VAL A 342 11.31 -16.83 17.07
C VAL A 342 11.82 -16.69 18.50
N ARG A 343 11.52 -15.57 19.14
CA ARG A 343 11.98 -15.28 20.51
C ARG A 343 11.27 -16.15 21.54
N SER A 344 11.93 -16.36 22.68
CA SER A 344 11.33 -17.08 23.82
C SER A 344 9.99 -16.48 24.21
N GLY A 345 8.95 -17.33 24.32
CA GLY A 345 7.58 -16.91 24.59
C GLY A 345 6.80 -16.37 23.39
N ALA A 346 7.39 -16.33 22.19
CA ALA A 346 6.65 -16.11 20.95
C ALA A 346 6.07 -17.42 20.41
N ASP A 347 4.96 -17.33 19.67
CA ASP A 347 4.35 -18.42 18.92
C ASP A 347 4.18 -18.00 17.45
N LEU A 348 4.93 -18.62 16.55
CA LEU A 348 4.90 -18.35 15.12
C LEU A 348 4.47 -19.58 14.34
N THR A 349 3.45 -19.42 13.49
CA THR A 349 3.11 -20.42 12.48
C THR A 349 3.56 -19.92 11.11
N LEU A 350 4.36 -20.73 10.39
CA LEU A 350 4.74 -20.50 8.98
C LEU A 350 3.92 -21.43 8.10
N LYS A 351 3.21 -20.87 7.12
CA LYS A 351 2.38 -21.69 6.22
C LYS A 351 2.31 -21.18 4.78
N ASN A 352 1.93 -22.08 3.86
CA ASN A 352 1.49 -21.82 2.49
C ASN A 352 2.52 -21.10 1.59
N GLY A 353 3.78 -21.52 1.56
CA GLY A 353 4.77 -20.93 0.65
C GLY A 353 6.20 -21.32 0.99
N ASN A 354 7.17 -20.48 0.63
CA ASN A 354 8.57 -20.81 0.70
C ASN A 354 9.36 -19.86 1.60
N VAL A 355 10.29 -20.42 2.40
CA VAL A 355 11.29 -19.67 3.15
C VAL A 355 12.66 -20.19 2.74
N VAL A 356 13.49 -19.37 2.10
CA VAL A 356 14.76 -19.80 1.53
C VAL A 356 15.90 -18.94 2.07
N PHE A 357 16.86 -19.58 2.70
CA PHE A 357 18.07 -18.93 3.18
C PHE A 357 19.33 -19.49 2.51
N ALA A 358 20.24 -18.60 2.09
CA ALA A 358 21.51 -18.96 1.52
C ALA A 358 22.57 -17.95 1.96
N ALA A 359 23.30 -18.22 3.03
CA ALA A 359 24.39 -17.32 3.44
C ALA A 359 25.49 -17.30 2.37
N THR A 360 25.94 -16.10 2.02
CA THR A 360 26.99 -15.88 1.01
C THR A 360 28.39 -16.19 1.53
N THR A 361 28.57 -16.15 2.83
CA THR A 361 29.83 -16.55 3.49
C THR A 361 29.55 -17.78 4.34
N PRO A 362 30.05 -18.96 3.97
CA PRO A 362 30.06 -20.09 4.90
C PRO A 362 30.79 -19.67 6.15
N ASP A 363 30.23 -19.93 7.31
CA ASP A 363 30.96 -19.75 8.56
C ASP A 363 32.18 -20.67 8.54
N THR A 364 33.35 -20.14 8.25
CA THR A 364 34.62 -20.88 8.18
C THR A 364 35.27 -21.08 9.54
N GLN A 365 34.63 -20.67 10.62
CA GLN A 365 35.15 -20.84 11.96
C GLN A 365 34.76 -22.18 12.60
N TRP A 366 35.05 -23.27 11.94
CA TRP A 366 35.35 -24.49 12.67
C TRP A 366 36.69 -24.27 13.36
N GLY A 367 36.67 -24.25 14.69
CA GLY A 367 37.91 -24.33 15.44
C GLY A 367 38.72 -25.53 14.95
N GLY A 368 39.96 -25.33 14.53
CA GLY A 368 40.87 -26.44 14.23
C GLY A 368 40.82 -27.43 15.38
N ASP A 369 40.91 -28.73 15.08
CA ASP A 369 40.93 -29.86 16.01
C ASP A 369 39.55 -30.43 16.43
N GLY A 370 38.52 -30.35 15.61
CA GLY A 370 37.26 -31.08 15.83
C GLY A 370 36.41 -30.53 16.97
N GLN A 371 36.69 -29.32 17.45
CA GLN A 371 35.85 -28.66 18.43
C GLN A 371 34.65 -28.01 17.70
N PRO A 372 33.43 -28.14 18.24
CA PRO A 372 32.26 -27.51 17.67
C PRO A 372 32.41 -25.98 17.69
N PRO A 373 31.83 -25.27 16.70
CA PRO A 373 31.82 -23.81 16.71
C PRO A 373 31.14 -23.29 17.98
N TYR A 374 31.65 -22.20 18.49
CA TYR A 374 31.04 -21.51 19.63
C TYR A 374 29.58 -21.18 19.33
N PRO A 375 28.68 -21.25 20.33
CA PRO A 375 27.28 -20.89 20.13
C PRO A 375 27.20 -19.42 19.71
N GLY A 376 26.80 -19.16 18.48
CA GLY A 376 26.62 -17.80 17.95
C GLY A 376 26.77 -17.63 16.44
N TYR A 377 27.31 -18.61 15.72
CA TYR A 377 27.64 -18.48 14.29
C TYR A 377 26.93 -19.51 13.39
N ALA A 378 25.77 -20.01 13.78
CA ALA A 378 25.03 -20.92 12.92
C ALA A 378 24.19 -20.14 11.89
N ASN A 379 24.34 -20.49 10.63
CA ASN A 379 23.53 -19.94 9.53
C ASN A 379 22.20 -20.68 9.43
N ASN A 380 21.16 -20.15 10.02
CA ASN A 380 19.87 -20.83 10.13
C ASN A 380 18.81 -20.20 9.23
N THR A 381 17.92 -21.00 8.64
CA THR A 381 16.70 -20.44 8.08
C THR A 381 15.82 -19.92 9.20
N VAL A 382 15.63 -20.72 10.28
CA VAL A 382 14.91 -20.28 11.48
C VAL A 382 15.72 -20.61 12.74
N ARG A 383 15.96 -19.61 13.57
CA ARG A 383 16.38 -19.78 14.98
C ARG A 383 15.12 -19.77 15.86
N ASN A 384 14.83 -20.89 16.48
CA ASN A 384 13.66 -21.03 17.34
C ASN A 384 14.07 -21.07 18.82
N GLU A 385 13.65 -20.06 19.57
CA GLU A 385 13.77 -19.95 21.02
C GLU A 385 12.38 -19.99 21.70
N GLY A 386 11.31 -20.01 20.91
CA GLY A 386 9.90 -20.00 21.31
C GLY A 386 9.13 -21.21 20.80
N SER A 387 7.96 -20.98 20.25
CA SER A 387 7.10 -21.99 19.61
C SER A 387 7.04 -21.71 18.10
N LEU A 388 7.39 -22.71 17.29
CA LEU A 388 7.34 -22.67 15.84
C LEU A 388 6.47 -23.80 15.31
N THR A 389 5.49 -23.49 14.50
CA THR A 389 4.71 -24.46 13.71
C THR A 389 4.98 -24.26 12.22
N VAL A 390 5.23 -25.35 11.49
CA VAL A 390 5.41 -25.36 10.04
C VAL A 390 4.34 -26.24 9.41
N GLU A 391 3.53 -25.65 8.55
CA GLU A 391 2.36 -26.29 7.95
C GLU A 391 2.25 -25.90 6.46
N ASN A 392 2.20 -26.90 5.57
CA ASN A 392 2.12 -26.65 4.13
C ASN A 392 3.12 -25.58 3.64
N ALA A 393 4.33 -25.58 4.16
CA ALA A 393 5.40 -24.63 3.84
C ALA A 393 6.72 -25.33 3.58
N PHE A 394 7.48 -24.81 2.62
CA PHE A 394 8.80 -25.28 2.26
C PHE A 394 9.87 -24.36 2.86
N LEU A 395 10.65 -24.87 3.81
CA LEU A 395 11.77 -24.17 4.43
C LEU A 395 13.09 -24.78 3.90
N GLU A 396 13.92 -23.96 3.30
CA GLU A 396 15.20 -24.42 2.73
C GLU A 396 16.37 -23.61 3.27
N ASN A 397 17.45 -24.33 3.60
CA ASN A 397 18.76 -23.73 3.84
C ASN A 397 19.74 -24.22 2.76
N LYS A 398 20.21 -23.30 1.90
CA LYS A 398 21.16 -23.58 0.83
C LYS A 398 22.61 -23.31 1.22
N THR A 399 22.86 -22.84 2.44
CA THR A 399 24.20 -22.54 2.92
C THR A 399 25.06 -23.80 2.85
N GLN A 400 26.17 -23.71 2.16
CA GLN A 400 27.09 -24.82 1.98
C GLN A 400 27.72 -25.24 3.30
N LYS A 401 27.97 -26.54 3.45
CA LYS A 401 28.66 -27.11 4.60
C LYS A 401 30.06 -26.53 4.72
N GLY A 402 30.30 -25.80 5.77
CA GLY A 402 31.59 -25.18 6.09
C GLY A 402 31.62 -24.66 7.52
N GLY A 403 30.48 -24.72 8.16
CA GLY A 403 30.18 -24.35 9.54
C GLY A 403 28.90 -25.05 9.97
N ALA A 404 28.19 -24.52 10.96
CA ALA A 404 26.89 -25.02 11.37
C ALA A 404 25.80 -24.32 10.53
N SER A 405 24.99 -25.07 9.79
CA SER A 405 23.88 -24.51 9.00
C SER A 405 22.64 -25.41 9.10
N TYR A 406 21.59 -24.85 9.69
CA TYR A 406 20.37 -25.61 9.97
C TYR A 406 19.17 -24.96 9.30
N VAL A 407 18.17 -25.77 8.90
CA VAL A 407 16.88 -25.19 8.52
C VAL A 407 16.20 -24.65 9.77
N VAL A 408 16.09 -25.46 10.82
CA VAL A 408 15.61 -25.00 12.13
C VAL A 408 16.62 -25.33 13.21
N ASP A 409 17.07 -24.30 13.92
CA ASP A 409 17.87 -24.42 15.12
C ASP A 409 16.97 -24.25 16.35
N ASN A 410 16.59 -25.37 16.97
CA ASN A 410 15.61 -25.43 18.06
C ASN A 410 16.32 -25.45 19.42
N TYR A 411 16.29 -24.31 20.12
CA TYR A 411 17.03 -24.06 21.36
C TYR A 411 16.31 -24.52 22.62
N SER A 412 17.00 -24.42 23.76
CA SER A 412 16.45 -24.68 25.10
C SER A 412 15.18 -23.87 25.35
N GLY A 413 14.11 -24.55 25.77
CA GLY A 413 12.80 -23.97 26.02
C GLY A 413 11.90 -23.90 24.78
N ALA A 414 12.44 -24.26 23.61
CA ALA A 414 11.71 -24.13 22.35
C ALA A 414 10.90 -25.37 21.97
N LYS A 415 9.83 -25.12 21.23
CA LYS A 415 8.97 -26.16 20.66
C LYS A 415 8.89 -25.99 19.15
N LEU A 416 9.14 -27.06 18.40
CA LEU A 416 8.91 -27.13 16.95
C LEU A 416 7.83 -28.17 16.66
N VAL A 417 6.86 -27.80 15.82
CA VAL A 417 5.85 -28.72 15.28
C VAL A 417 5.92 -28.67 13.75
N VAL A 418 6.08 -29.82 13.11
CA VAL A 418 6.00 -29.96 11.65
C VAL A 418 4.76 -30.78 11.32
N ASN A 419 3.80 -30.14 10.67
CA ASN A 419 2.54 -30.73 10.24
C ASN A 419 2.58 -31.15 8.77
N ASP A 420 1.46 -31.67 8.28
CA ASP A 420 1.31 -32.09 6.90
C ASP A 420 1.69 -30.96 5.92
N GLY A 421 2.37 -31.31 4.83
CA GLY A 421 2.88 -30.36 3.85
C GLY A 421 4.04 -29.50 4.32
N GLY A 422 4.47 -29.59 5.58
CA GLY A 422 5.70 -28.96 6.06
C GLY A 422 6.95 -29.67 5.52
N VAL A 423 7.82 -28.96 4.84
CA VAL A 423 9.05 -29.50 4.24
C VAL A 423 10.24 -28.70 4.70
N LEU A 424 11.17 -29.33 5.39
CA LEU A 424 12.42 -28.75 5.86
C LEU A 424 13.60 -29.41 5.16
N THR A 425 14.29 -28.65 4.30
CA THR A 425 15.39 -29.18 3.47
C THR A 425 16.68 -28.40 3.66
N GLN A 426 17.72 -29.06 4.12
CA GLN A 426 19.08 -28.54 4.09
C GLN A 426 19.81 -29.08 2.85
N SER A 427 19.85 -28.26 1.80
CA SER A 427 20.40 -28.66 0.50
C SER A 427 21.91 -28.38 0.36
N GLY A 428 22.51 -27.61 1.28
CA GLY A 428 23.95 -27.34 1.34
C GLY A 428 24.81 -28.42 1.99
N GLY A 429 24.20 -29.50 2.52
CA GLY A 429 24.89 -30.67 3.04
C GLY A 429 25.08 -30.70 4.55
N ASP A 430 24.23 -30.00 5.33
CA ASP A 430 24.21 -30.03 6.79
C ASP A 430 22.84 -30.51 7.34
N ILE A 431 22.41 -30.08 8.50
CA ILE A 431 21.32 -30.66 9.29
C ILE A 431 19.99 -29.94 9.02
N ALA A 432 18.89 -30.69 8.86
CA ALA A 432 17.59 -30.04 8.74
C ALA A 432 17.12 -29.44 10.08
N VAL A 433 17.11 -30.22 11.16
CA VAL A 433 16.70 -29.74 12.49
C VAL A 433 17.77 -30.06 13.52
N ARG A 434 18.31 -29.04 14.18
CA ARG A 434 19.10 -29.22 15.39
C ARG A 434 18.21 -29.04 16.63
N MET A 435 18.27 -29.97 17.56
CA MET A 435 17.75 -29.82 18.92
C MET A 435 18.93 -29.51 19.84
N PHE A 436 19.02 -28.31 20.34
CA PHE A 436 20.18 -27.83 21.10
C PHE A 436 19.81 -27.45 22.54
N ASN A 437 20.43 -28.13 23.49
CA ASN A 437 20.32 -27.79 24.89
C ASN A 437 21.59 -27.08 25.37
N GLY A 438 21.56 -25.75 25.40
CA GLY A 438 22.64 -24.91 25.92
C GLY A 438 22.34 -24.27 27.27
N SER A 439 21.09 -24.36 27.75
CA SER A 439 20.62 -23.78 29.02
C SER A 439 19.43 -24.53 29.59
N ALA A 440 18.86 -24.09 30.72
CA ALA A 440 17.65 -24.71 31.30
C ALA A 440 16.43 -24.55 30.36
N GLY A 441 15.60 -25.58 30.25
CA GLY A 441 14.38 -25.61 29.45
C GLY A 441 14.28 -26.86 28.57
N ALA A 442 13.08 -27.42 28.43
CA ALA A 442 12.84 -28.55 27.55
C ALA A 442 13.02 -28.15 26.08
N VAL A 443 13.47 -29.08 25.24
CA VAL A 443 13.54 -28.92 23.79
C VAL A 443 12.63 -29.95 23.16
N ASP A 444 11.54 -29.48 22.56
CA ASP A 444 10.54 -30.37 21.99
C ASP A 444 10.51 -30.23 20.47
N VAL A 445 10.53 -31.34 19.75
CA VAL A 445 10.27 -31.44 18.32
C VAL A 445 9.21 -32.50 18.07
N THR A 446 8.15 -32.11 17.39
CA THR A 446 7.06 -33.01 16.99
C THR A 446 6.94 -32.99 15.46
N VAL A 447 6.98 -34.17 14.85
CA VAL A 447 6.75 -34.39 13.44
C VAL A 447 5.46 -35.19 13.27
N ASN A 448 4.38 -34.49 12.91
CA ASN A 448 3.08 -35.10 12.68
C ASN A 448 2.90 -35.48 11.18
N GLY A 449 3.65 -34.84 10.30
CA GLY A 449 3.60 -35.04 8.84
C GLY A 449 4.77 -34.35 8.13
N GLY A 450 4.66 -34.17 6.82
CA GLY A 450 5.67 -33.48 6.02
C GLY A 450 7.00 -34.24 5.87
N SER A 451 8.11 -33.51 5.66
CA SER A 451 9.42 -34.14 5.50
C SER A 451 10.57 -33.29 6.04
N LEU A 452 11.56 -33.96 6.62
CA LEU A 452 12.82 -33.36 7.07
C LEU A 452 13.96 -34.02 6.28
N THR A 453 14.77 -33.24 5.54
CA THR A 453 15.86 -33.76 4.71
C THR A 453 17.13 -32.97 4.94
N GLY A 454 18.24 -33.66 5.19
CA GLY A 454 19.56 -33.07 5.35
C GLY A 454 20.62 -34.14 5.47
N TYR A 455 21.90 -33.77 5.68
CA TYR A 455 22.96 -34.74 6.06
C TYR A 455 22.46 -35.61 7.19
N ARG A 456 21.76 -34.99 8.18
CA ARG A 456 20.86 -35.67 9.12
C ARG A 456 19.54 -34.92 9.17
N ALA A 457 18.43 -35.62 9.24
CA ALA A 457 17.13 -34.98 9.41
C ALA A 457 17.02 -34.31 10.80
N VAL A 458 17.44 -34.97 11.85
CA VAL A 458 17.45 -34.45 13.21
C VAL A 458 18.78 -34.72 13.89
N TRP A 459 19.38 -33.68 14.46
CA TRP A 459 20.54 -33.76 15.34
C TRP A 459 20.20 -33.31 16.75
N ILE A 460 20.30 -34.24 17.73
CA ILE A 460 20.08 -33.98 19.13
C ILE A 460 21.43 -33.76 19.82
N GLN A 461 21.69 -32.51 20.23
CA GLN A 461 22.96 -32.10 20.82
C GLN A 461 22.80 -31.59 22.25
N LEU A 462 23.40 -32.31 23.20
CA LEU A 462 23.56 -31.86 24.58
C LEU A 462 24.90 -31.15 24.76
N ALA A 463 24.84 -29.88 25.18
CA ALA A 463 26.05 -29.05 25.42
C ALA A 463 26.39 -28.91 26.91
N SER A 464 25.43 -29.19 27.84
CA SER A 464 25.63 -29.00 29.28
C SER A 464 26.25 -30.21 29.93
N SER A 465 27.25 -29.99 30.79
CA SER A 465 27.90 -31.03 31.60
C SER A 465 27.16 -31.40 32.89
N ASP A 466 26.11 -30.69 33.29
CA ASP A 466 25.37 -30.95 34.52
C ASP A 466 24.22 -31.93 34.30
N ALA A 467 24.52 -33.19 34.44
CA ALA A 467 23.55 -34.30 34.32
C ALA A 467 22.39 -34.25 35.33
N ALA A 468 22.51 -33.51 36.43
CA ALA A 468 21.48 -33.36 37.44
C ALA A 468 20.36 -32.38 37.08
N VAL A 469 20.55 -31.52 36.08
CA VAL A 469 19.62 -30.46 35.66
C VAL A 469 19.39 -30.47 34.15
N ALA A 470 19.79 -31.53 33.45
CA ALA A 470 19.60 -31.65 32.01
C ALA A 470 18.09 -31.57 31.66
N PRO A 471 17.63 -30.60 30.90
CA PRO A 471 16.24 -30.52 30.47
C PRO A 471 15.89 -31.70 29.58
N VAL A 472 14.61 -32.05 29.56
CA VAL A 472 14.10 -33.11 28.70
C VAL A 472 14.20 -32.65 27.23
N MET A 473 14.87 -33.43 26.40
CA MET A 473 14.84 -33.30 24.94
C MET A 473 13.91 -34.36 24.38
N ARG A 474 12.84 -33.93 23.74
CA ARG A 474 11.81 -34.87 23.27
C ARG A 474 11.64 -34.73 21.76
N LEU A 475 11.89 -35.82 21.04
CA LEU A 475 11.51 -35.98 19.63
C LEU A 475 10.30 -36.93 19.58
N THR A 476 9.19 -36.42 19.03
CA THR A 476 7.97 -37.22 18.82
C THR A 476 7.70 -37.29 17.32
N VAL A 477 7.56 -38.46 16.76
CA VAL A 477 7.25 -38.70 15.36
C VAL A 477 5.99 -39.53 15.26
N THR A 478 4.91 -38.92 14.77
CA THR A 478 3.61 -39.58 14.56
C THR A 478 3.30 -39.80 13.10
N GLY A 479 4.06 -39.12 12.20
CA GLY A 479 3.92 -39.22 10.74
C GLY A 479 5.09 -38.57 10.02
N GLY A 480 4.96 -38.38 8.70
CA GLY A 480 5.97 -37.75 7.86
C GLY A 480 7.19 -38.60 7.52
N THR A 481 8.22 -37.96 6.96
CA THR A 481 9.45 -38.64 6.48
C THR A 481 10.69 -37.92 6.98
N LEU A 482 11.60 -38.66 7.60
CA LEU A 482 12.92 -38.19 8.04
C LEU A 482 14.00 -38.79 7.14
N ASN A 483 14.67 -37.97 6.35
CA ASN A 483 15.63 -38.42 5.33
C ASN A 483 17.07 -38.05 5.70
N SER A 484 17.95 -39.04 5.73
CA SER A 484 19.39 -38.83 5.73
C SER A 484 19.91 -38.68 4.29
N ALA A 485 20.63 -37.60 4.01
CA ALA A 485 21.43 -37.44 2.80
C ALA A 485 22.89 -37.93 3.01
N ASP A 486 23.23 -38.43 4.20
CA ASP A 486 24.52 -38.98 4.52
C ASP A 486 24.68 -40.39 3.94
N THR A 487 25.52 -40.49 2.94
CA THR A 487 25.80 -41.77 2.25
C THR A 487 26.78 -42.67 3.03
N VAL A 488 27.46 -42.16 4.05
CA VAL A 488 28.49 -42.86 4.80
C VAL A 488 27.89 -43.50 6.07
N TYR A 489 27.22 -42.73 6.89
CA TYR A 489 26.64 -43.17 8.16
C TYR A 489 25.15 -43.46 8.07
N ASN A 490 24.48 -42.88 7.07
CA ASN A 490 23.03 -43.04 6.85
C ASN A 490 22.17 -42.84 8.11
N GLN A 491 22.39 -41.73 8.83
CA GLN A 491 21.72 -41.44 10.10
C GLN A 491 20.62 -40.39 9.90
N ALA A 492 19.36 -40.80 9.91
CA ALA A 492 18.22 -39.88 9.89
C ALA A 492 18.10 -39.10 11.20
N VAL A 493 18.27 -39.79 12.35
CA VAL A 493 18.32 -39.18 13.67
C VAL A 493 19.65 -39.52 14.33
N TYR A 494 20.35 -38.51 14.82
CA TYR A 494 21.60 -38.67 15.51
C TYR A 494 21.59 -37.93 16.85
N SER A 495 22.01 -38.60 17.93
CA SER A 495 22.22 -37.94 19.21
C SER A 495 23.70 -37.92 19.57
N TYR A 496 24.15 -36.80 20.13
CA TYR A 496 25.53 -36.64 20.59
C TYR A 496 25.57 -35.83 21.89
N SER A 497 26.42 -36.29 22.81
CA SER A 497 26.69 -35.64 24.08
C SER A 497 28.17 -35.44 24.31
N TYR A 498 28.55 -34.30 24.80
CA TYR A 498 29.92 -33.98 25.24
C TYR A 498 30.20 -34.60 26.64
N GLY A 499 30.18 -35.94 26.73
CA GLY A 499 30.50 -36.64 27.97
C GLY A 499 29.35 -36.76 28.97
N ASN A 500 28.12 -36.48 28.58
CA ASN A 500 26.95 -36.49 29.44
C ASN A 500 26.05 -37.68 29.23
N ASP A 501 25.29 -38.03 30.28
CA ASP A 501 24.27 -39.03 30.24
C ASP A 501 23.05 -38.53 29.43
N MET A 502 22.68 -39.26 28.38
CA MET A 502 21.56 -38.95 27.48
C MET A 502 20.21 -39.48 28.05
N LYS A 503 20.11 -39.76 29.34
CA LYS A 503 18.88 -40.30 29.99
C LYS A 503 17.65 -39.44 29.75
N ASN A 504 17.83 -38.12 29.62
CA ASN A 504 16.73 -37.17 29.44
C ASN A 504 16.40 -36.92 27.96
N VAL A 505 16.99 -37.69 27.04
CA VAL A 505 16.61 -37.68 25.62
C VAL A 505 15.56 -38.76 25.39
N LEU A 506 14.36 -38.36 25.04
CA LEU A 506 13.20 -39.22 24.77
C LEU A 506 12.86 -39.18 23.30
N ILE A 507 12.76 -40.34 22.67
CA ILE A 507 12.34 -40.45 21.26
C ILE A 507 11.11 -41.36 21.21
N ASN A 508 9.97 -40.76 20.88
CA ASN A 508 8.68 -41.41 20.78
C ASN A 508 8.33 -41.53 19.27
N VAL A 509 8.21 -42.74 18.77
CA VAL A 509 7.83 -43.01 17.39
C VAL A 509 6.59 -43.87 17.38
N SER A 510 5.50 -43.33 16.81
CA SER A 510 4.26 -44.09 16.61
C SER A 510 3.82 -44.10 15.12
N GLY A 511 4.60 -43.49 14.25
CA GLY A 511 4.36 -43.47 12.82
C GLY A 511 5.54 -42.84 12.07
N GLY A 512 5.35 -42.56 10.76
CA GLY A 512 6.35 -41.96 9.90
C GLY A 512 7.34 -42.95 9.26
N THR A 513 8.14 -42.42 8.35
CA THR A 513 9.17 -43.15 7.58
C THR A 513 10.55 -42.59 7.90
N PHE A 514 11.51 -43.48 8.18
CA PHE A 514 12.90 -43.11 8.40
C PHE A 514 13.77 -43.67 7.26
N ASN A 515 14.27 -42.77 6.41
CA ASN A 515 15.26 -43.11 5.41
C ASN A 515 16.66 -42.88 5.99
N GLY A 516 17.10 -43.78 6.83
CA GLY A 516 18.33 -43.75 7.59
C GLY A 516 18.13 -44.21 9.04
N ASP A 517 19.23 -44.51 9.73
CA ASP A 517 19.24 -45.05 11.07
C ASP A 517 18.87 -44.01 12.15
N ILE A 518 18.32 -44.49 13.25
CA ILE A 518 18.22 -43.76 14.52
C ILE A 518 19.44 -44.12 15.37
N ALA A 519 20.50 -43.35 15.26
CA ALA A 519 21.78 -43.59 15.94
C ALA A 519 21.86 -42.79 17.24
N LEU A 520 21.74 -43.44 18.36
CA LEU A 520 21.76 -42.82 19.70
C LEU A 520 23.04 -43.20 20.44
N THR A 521 23.66 -42.21 21.05
CA THR A 521 24.84 -42.39 21.90
C THR A 521 24.51 -42.04 23.35
N GLY A 522 25.21 -42.61 24.33
CA GLY A 522 25.20 -42.15 25.71
C GLY A 522 23.89 -42.38 26.51
N GLY A 523 23.23 -43.51 26.38
CA GLY A 523 22.10 -43.89 27.26
C GLY A 523 20.75 -43.23 26.94
N ALA A 524 20.58 -42.66 25.76
CA ALA A 524 19.28 -42.15 25.30
C ALA A 524 18.20 -43.25 25.27
N ASN A 525 16.99 -42.88 25.70
CA ASN A 525 15.87 -43.83 25.75
C ASN A 525 15.04 -43.77 24.45
N LYS A 526 14.86 -44.93 23.82
CA LYS A 526 13.89 -45.14 22.75
C LYS A 526 12.62 -45.72 23.39
N THR A 527 11.61 -44.90 23.59
CA THR A 527 10.29 -45.38 24.02
C THR A 527 9.36 -45.43 22.80
N ASN A 528 8.63 -46.54 22.64
CA ASN A 528 7.63 -46.77 21.59
C ASN A 528 8.20 -46.73 20.15
N LEU A 529 9.36 -47.38 19.92
CA LEU A 529 9.79 -47.73 18.58
C LEU A 529 8.90 -48.84 18.01
N GLU A 530 7.66 -48.53 17.64
CA GLU A 530 6.91 -49.37 16.73
C GLU A 530 7.38 -49.01 15.31
N THR A 531 8.21 -49.89 14.74
CA THR A 531 8.59 -49.81 13.34
C THR A 531 7.35 -50.11 12.52
N VAL A 532 6.73 -49.06 12.01
CA VAL A 532 5.80 -49.21 10.91
C VAL A 532 6.64 -49.33 9.64
N ASN A 533 6.70 -50.52 9.06
CA ASN A 533 7.32 -50.83 7.77
C ASN A 533 6.55 -50.20 6.63
#